data_1a100fc6bc5fc29d73db8f9cd0a03d08
#
_entry.id   1a100fc6bc5fc29d73db8f9cd0a03d08
#
_cell.length_a   1.000
_cell.length_b   1.000
_cell.length_c   1.000
_cell.angle_alpha   90.00
_cell.angle_beta   90.00
_cell.angle_gamma   90.00
#
_symmetry.space_group_name_H-M   'P 1'
#
loop_
_entity.id
_entity.type
_entity.pdbx_description
1 polymer ?
#
loop_
_entity_poly.entity_id
_entity_poly.type
_entity_poly.pdbx_seq_one_letter_code
_entity_poly.pdbx_strand_id
1 'polypeptide(L)'
;MKNTAAGVPFILICVLLDILGIGLIIPVLPQLVGDIAGSQSAQAWWLGAMLVAYGLMQFCFAPTLGALSDRYGRRPVLLLGIFGLGIMFLVPALSQSLPVILFSRILGGMFAGNIAVAQAYISDATDKAHRA
;
A
#
# COMPACT_ATOMS: atom_id res chain seq x y z
N MET A 1 -16.71 -25.48 -5.68
CA MET A 1 -17.31 -24.48 -4.77
C MET A 1 -16.40 -24.36 -3.53
N LYS A 2 -15.33 -23.57 -3.59
CA LYS A 2 -14.36 -23.46 -2.48
C LYS A 2 -14.55 -22.13 -1.75
N ASN A 3 -15.21 -22.22 -0.58
CA ASN A 3 -15.14 -21.31 0.58
C ASN A 3 -14.97 -19.79 0.31
N THR A 4 -16.01 -19.16 -0.18
CA THR A 4 -16.14 -17.69 -0.19
C THR A 4 -16.12 -17.12 1.24
N ALA A 5 -16.69 -17.85 2.21
CA ALA A 5 -16.70 -17.45 3.61
C ALA A 5 -15.31 -17.41 4.27
N ALA A 6 -14.39 -18.28 3.86
CA ALA A 6 -13.01 -18.29 4.40
C ALA A 6 -12.11 -17.21 3.78
N GLY A 7 -12.54 -16.55 2.70
CA GLY A 7 -11.77 -15.49 2.04
C GLY A 7 -11.94 -14.11 2.67
N VAL A 8 -13.09 -13.84 3.25
CA VAL A 8 -13.41 -12.53 3.85
C VAL A 8 -12.52 -12.20 5.06
N PRO A 9 -12.33 -13.09 6.05
CA PRO A 9 -11.43 -12.80 7.17
C PRO A 9 -9.99 -12.53 6.73
N PHE A 10 -9.49 -13.29 5.74
CA PHE A 10 -8.17 -13.08 5.18
C PHE A 10 -8.00 -11.66 4.61
N ILE A 11 -8.99 -11.20 3.83
CA ILE A 11 -8.95 -9.86 3.23
C ILE A 11 -9.05 -8.77 4.28
N LEU A 12 -9.90 -8.95 5.30
CA LEU A 12 -10.01 -8.01 6.41
C LEU A 12 -8.69 -7.87 7.16
N ILE A 13 -7.97 -8.98 7.39
CA ILE A 13 -6.62 -8.95 7.98
C ILE A 13 -5.65 -8.19 7.07
N CYS A 14 -5.69 -8.42 5.76
CA CYS A 14 -4.86 -7.72 4.80
C CYS A 14 -5.10 -6.20 4.84
N VAL A 15 -6.36 -5.78 4.79
CA VAL A 15 -6.74 -4.36 4.87
C VAL A 15 -6.35 -3.76 6.22
N LEU A 16 -6.52 -4.50 7.31
CA LEU A 16 -6.10 -4.05 8.63
C LEU A 16 -4.59 -3.81 8.70
N LEU A 17 -3.79 -4.72 8.15
CA LEU A 17 -2.33 -4.56 8.09
C LEU A 17 -1.92 -3.36 7.23
N ASP A 18 -2.59 -3.12 6.11
CA ASP A 18 -2.36 -1.93 5.28
C ASP A 18 -2.66 -0.63 6.04
N ILE A 19 -3.81 -0.57 6.73
CA ILE A 19 -4.20 0.59 7.54
C ILE A 19 -3.23 0.83 8.69
N LEU A 20 -2.80 -0.23 9.37
CA LEU A 20 -1.80 -0.14 10.44
C LEU A 20 -0.46 0.37 9.90
N GLY A 21 -0.01 -0.12 8.74
CA GLY A 21 1.21 0.34 8.10
C GLY A 21 1.15 1.83 7.73
N ILE A 22 0.04 2.28 7.15
CA ILE A 22 -0.19 3.69 6.85
C ILE A 22 -0.23 4.52 8.14
N GLY A 23 -0.95 4.05 9.17
CA GLY A 23 -1.05 4.74 10.46
C GLY A 23 0.29 4.93 11.16
N LEU A 24 1.21 3.96 11.03
CA LEU A 24 2.56 4.05 11.58
C LEU A 24 3.45 5.02 10.80
N ILE A 25 3.37 5.04 9.47
CA ILE A 25 4.25 5.86 8.65
C ILE A 25 3.90 7.35 8.71
N ILE A 26 2.63 7.69 8.94
CA ILE A 26 2.16 9.09 8.99
C ILE A 26 2.93 9.93 10.05
N PRO A 27 3.09 9.51 11.31
CA PRO A 27 3.86 10.28 12.28
C PRO A 27 5.38 10.11 12.12
N VAL A 28 5.85 8.94 11.68
CA VAL A 28 7.28 8.60 11.63
C VAL A 28 7.99 9.29 10.48
N LEU A 29 7.38 9.32 9.29
CA LEU A 29 8.01 9.84 8.09
C LEU A 29 8.38 11.34 8.20
N PRO A 30 7.49 12.24 8.69
CA PRO A 30 7.84 13.65 8.86
C PRO A 30 8.99 13.88 9.84
N GLN A 31 9.03 13.15 10.95
CA GLN A 31 10.11 13.26 11.93
C GLN A 31 11.45 12.82 11.32
N LEU A 32 11.47 11.63 10.69
CA LEU A 32 12.68 11.10 10.05
C LEU A 32 13.22 12.04 8.96
N VAL A 33 12.33 12.55 8.11
CA VAL A 33 12.73 13.50 7.04
C VAL A 33 13.21 14.82 7.64
N GLY A 34 12.61 15.31 8.74
CA GLY A 34 13.03 16.51 9.44
C GLY A 34 14.42 16.38 10.01
N ASP A 35 14.73 15.24 10.65
CA ASP A 35 16.05 14.97 11.25
C ASP A 35 17.17 14.93 10.20
N ILE A 36 16.86 14.47 8.97
CA ILE A 36 17.85 14.34 7.89
C ILE A 36 17.96 15.61 7.04
N ALA A 37 16.84 16.31 6.80
CA ALA A 37 16.78 17.44 5.86
C ALA A 37 17.49 18.71 6.37
N GLY A 38 17.67 18.87 7.69
CA GLY A 38 18.40 19.97 8.30
C GLY A 38 17.71 21.35 8.25
N SER A 39 16.61 21.52 7.49
CA SER A 39 15.81 22.73 7.45
C SER A 39 14.34 22.44 7.21
N GLN A 40 13.46 23.32 7.72
CA GLN A 40 12.01 23.14 7.59
C GLN A 40 11.53 23.24 6.14
N SER A 41 12.14 24.08 5.33
CA SER A 41 11.82 24.19 3.91
C SER A 41 12.22 22.94 3.12
N ALA A 42 13.41 22.38 3.39
CA ALA A 42 13.85 21.13 2.78
C ALA A 42 12.98 19.94 3.21
N GLN A 43 12.61 19.88 4.49
CA GLN A 43 11.68 18.87 5.02
C GLN A 43 10.35 18.91 4.28
N ALA A 44 9.74 20.09 4.13
CA ALA A 44 8.46 20.25 3.44
C ALA A 44 8.55 19.83 1.97
N TRP A 45 9.63 20.16 1.28
CA TRP A 45 9.86 19.78 -0.10
C TRP A 45 9.98 18.25 -0.27
N TRP A 46 10.82 17.60 0.55
CA TRP A 46 11.02 16.16 0.51
C TRP A 46 9.75 15.39 0.86
N LEU A 47 9.02 15.83 1.89
CA LEU A 47 7.74 15.22 2.26
C LEU A 47 6.70 15.36 1.14
N GLY A 48 6.59 16.54 0.55
CA GLY A 48 5.71 16.77 -0.59
C GLY A 48 6.04 15.85 -1.77
N ALA A 49 7.34 15.76 -2.13
CA ALA A 49 7.81 14.86 -3.19
C ALA A 49 7.49 13.38 -2.90
N MET A 50 7.71 12.92 -1.65
CA MET A 50 7.42 11.54 -1.25
C MET A 50 5.93 11.21 -1.29
N LEU A 51 5.07 12.13 -0.83
CA LEU A 51 3.61 11.94 -0.85
C LEU A 51 3.07 11.93 -2.28
N VAL A 52 3.52 12.86 -3.12
CA VAL A 52 3.11 12.92 -4.54
C VAL A 52 3.59 11.67 -5.28
N ALA A 53 4.85 11.27 -5.11
CA ALA A 53 5.40 10.09 -5.76
C ALA A 53 4.65 8.81 -5.35
N TYR A 54 4.37 8.64 -4.06
CA TYR A 54 3.60 7.51 -3.56
C TYR A 54 2.18 7.48 -4.13
N GLY A 55 1.44 8.59 -4.03
CA GLY A 55 0.06 8.68 -4.52
C GLY A 55 -0.04 8.52 -6.04
N LEU A 56 0.89 9.10 -6.80
CA LEU A 56 0.94 8.97 -8.25
C LEU A 56 1.18 7.51 -8.67
N MET A 57 2.14 6.83 -8.05
CA MET A 57 2.41 5.42 -8.33
C MET A 57 1.24 4.53 -7.94
N GLN A 58 0.62 4.77 -6.79
CA GLN A 58 -0.59 4.06 -6.37
C GLN A 58 -1.72 4.23 -7.40
N PHE A 59 -1.96 5.44 -7.87
CA PHE A 59 -2.98 5.71 -8.88
C PHE A 59 -2.69 5.00 -10.21
N CYS A 60 -1.44 5.07 -10.70
CA CYS A 60 -1.04 4.46 -11.96
C CYS A 60 -1.08 2.92 -11.90
N PHE A 61 -0.70 2.33 -10.78
CA PHE A 61 -0.60 0.87 -10.65
C PHE A 61 -1.86 0.18 -10.10
N ALA A 62 -2.80 0.92 -9.51
CA ALA A 62 -4.06 0.35 -9.01
C ALA A 62 -4.85 -0.42 -10.09
N PRO A 63 -5.03 0.08 -11.34
CA PRO A 63 -5.69 -0.67 -12.40
C PRO A 63 -4.93 -1.93 -12.80
N THR A 64 -3.59 -1.85 -12.83
CA THR A 64 -2.72 -2.98 -13.17
C THR A 64 -2.82 -4.10 -12.13
N LEU A 65 -2.79 -3.74 -10.84
CA LEU A 65 -3.01 -4.69 -9.75
C LEU A 65 -4.41 -5.29 -9.76
N GLY A 66 -5.42 -4.49 -10.11
CA GLY A 66 -6.79 -4.97 -10.33
C GLY A 66 -6.85 -6.03 -11.42
N ALA A 67 -6.34 -5.74 -12.61
CA ALA A 67 -6.29 -6.69 -13.73
C ALA A 67 -5.46 -7.94 -13.41
N LEU A 68 -4.35 -7.79 -12.70
CA LEU A 68 -3.51 -8.90 -12.24
C LEU A 68 -4.28 -9.80 -11.27
N SER A 69 -5.06 -9.20 -10.37
CA SER A 69 -5.88 -9.93 -9.40
C SER A 69 -7.03 -10.71 -10.06
N ASP A 70 -7.56 -10.20 -11.16
CA ASP A 70 -8.60 -10.90 -11.94
C ASP A 70 -8.01 -12.09 -12.69
N ARG A 71 -6.76 -12.01 -13.16
CA ARG A 71 -6.08 -13.06 -13.92
C ARG A 71 -5.49 -14.16 -13.05
N TYR A 72 -4.79 -13.80 -11.97
CA TYR A 72 -4.04 -14.73 -11.11
C TYR A 72 -4.76 -15.07 -9.80
N GLY A 73 -5.89 -14.40 -9.55
CA GLY A 73 -6.65 -14.53 -8.31
C GLY A 73 -6.32 -13.43 -7.30
N ARG A 74 -7.31 -13.10 -6.46
CA ARG A 74 -7.25 -11.99 -5.51
C ARG A 74 -6.21 -12.20 -4.38
N ARG A 75 -6.12 -13.45 -3.85
CA ARG A 75 -5.28 -13.78 -2.71
C ARG A 75 -3.78 -13.60 -2.98
N PRO A 76 -3.18 -14.16 -4.06
CA PRO A 76 -1.75 -14.02 -4.30
C PRO A 76 -1.36 -12.57 -4.60
N VAL A 77 -2.21 -11.79 -5.25
CA VAL A 77 -1.93 -10.38 -5.54
C VAL A 77 -1.98 -9.53 -4.27
N LEU A 78 -2.95 -9.78 -3.37
CA LEU A 78 -2.99 -9.13 -2.05
C LEU A 78 -1.75 -9.44 -1.21
N LEU A 79 -1.32 -10.70 -1.17
CA LEU A 79 -0.10 -11.10 -0.45
C LEU A 79 1.15 -10.42 -1.03
N LEU A 80 1.27 -10.38 -2.36
CA LEU A 80 2.37 -9.70 -3.04
C LEU A 80 2.40 -8.21 -2.66
N GLY A 81 1.24 -7.55 -2.67
CA GLY A 81 1.12 -6.14 -2.31
C GLY A 81 1.51 -5.87 -0.86
N ILE A 82 0.99 -6.65 0.10
CA ILE A 82 1.32 -6.49 1.53
C ILE A 82 2.79 -6.76 1.79
N PHE A 83 3.33 -7.83 1.23
CA PHE A 83 4.73 -8.20 1.42
C PHE A 83 5.66 -7.14 0.80
N GLY A 84 5.37 -6.70 -0.42
CA GLY A 84 6.12 -5.62 -1.09
C GLY A 84 6.05 -4.31 -0.32
N LEU A 85 4.86 -3.92 0.15
CA LEU A 85 4.67 -2.71 0.95
C LEU A 85 5.39 -2.79 2.31
N GLY A 86 5.34 -3.95 2.96
CA GLY A 86 6.06 -4.20 4.22
C GLY A 86 7.58 -4.04 4.07
N ILE A 87 8.16 -4.59 3.00
CA ILE A 87 9.59 -4.39 2.69
C ILE A 87 9.89 -2.90 2.47
N MET A 88 9.03 -2.18 1.73
CA MET A 88 9.23 -0.75 1.47
C MET A 88 9.09 0.11 2.73
N PHE A 89 8.35 -0.33 3.74
CA PHE A 89 8.28 0.33 5.04
C PHE A 89 9.53 0.12 5.91
N LEU A 90 10.28 -0.96 5.69
CA LEU A 90 11.54 -1.19 6.38
C LEU A 90 12.65 -0.26 5.85
N VAL A 91 12.60 0.17 4.61
CA VAL A 91 13.65 1.02 4.01
C VAL A 91 13.84 2.34 4.77
N PRO A 92 12.79 3.12 5.10
CA PRO A 92 12.94 4.33 5.92
C PRO A 92 13.51 4.05 7.32
N ALA A 93 13.21 2.88 7.89
CA ALA A 93 13.73 2.51 9.20
C ALA A 93 15.24 2.21 9.20
N LEU A 94 15.77 1.77 8.07
CA LEU A 94 17.16 1.34 7.91
C LEU A 94 18.04 2.39 7.19
N SER A 95 17.44 3.34 6.49
CA SER A 95 18.16 4.31 5.65
C SER A 95 18.06 5.72 6.21
N GLN A 96 19.19 6.44 6.23
CA GLN A 96 19.28 7.86 6.54
C GLN A 96 19.48 8.72 5.28
N SER A 97 19.13 8.20 4.10
CA SER A 97 19.29 8.90 2.83
C SER A 97 17.93 9.27 2.26
N LEU A 98 17.65 10.57 2.11
CA LEU A 98 16.39 11.08 1.56
C LEU A 98 16.06 10.54 0.16
N PRO A 99 17.01 10.45 -0.80
CA PRO A 99 16.74 9.84 -2.11
C PRO A 99 16.36 8.36 -2.02
N VAL A 100 16.96 7.59 -1.11
CA VAL A 100 16.63 6.17 -0.91
C VAL A 100 15.22 6.01 -0.32
N ILE A 101 14.86 6.88 0.63
CA ILE A 101 13.51 6.91 1.20
C ILE A 101 12.50 7.30 0.12
N LEU A 102 12.78 8.31 -0.72
CA LEU A 102 11.92 8.68 -1.84
C LEU A 102 11.72 7.50 -2.81
N PHE A 103 12.79 6.80 -3.16
CA PHE A 103 12.71 5.63 -4.03
C PHE A 103 11.83 4.52 -3.41
N SER A 104 11.94 4.28 -2.12
CA SER A 104 11.06 3.35 -1.42
C SER A 104 9.58 3.78 -1.44
N ARG A 105 9.30 5.08 -1.44
CA ARG A 105 7.93 5.61 -1.58
C ARG A 105 7.37 5.39 -2.98
N ILE A 106 8.18 5.54 -4.03
CA ILE A 106 7.83 5.23 -5.42
C ILE A 106 7.44 3.74 -5.53
N LEU A 107 8.32 2.85 -5.10
CA LEU A 107 8.05 1.41 -5.14
C LEU A 107 6.89 1.00 -4.21
N GLY A 108 6.82 1.58 -3.02
CA GLY A 108 5.72 1.33 -2.08
C GLY A 108 4.36 1.72 -2.68
N GLY A 109 4.28 2.83 -3.41
CA GLY A 109 3.08 3.24 -4.12
C GLY A 109 2.62 2.22 -5.15
N MET A 110 3.55 1.54 -5.85
CA MET A 110 3.21 0.48 -6.81
C MET A 110 2.52 -0.71 -6.14
N PHE A 111 2.87 -1.05 -4.90
CA PHE A 111 2.27 -2.14 -4.13
C PHE A 111 1.02 -1.73 -3.34
N ALA A 112 0.74 -0.43 -3.23
CA ALA A 112 -0.34 0.10 -2.39
C ALA A 112 -1.76 -0.05 -2.97
N GLY A 113 -1.93 -0.72 -4.10
CA GLY A 113 -3.23 -0.98 -4.74
C GLY A 113 -4.11 -2.02 -4.04
N ASN A 114 -3.70 -2.57 -2.90
CA ASN A 114 -4.40 -3.63 -2.17
C ASN A 114 -5.83 -3.25 -1.77
N ILE A 115 -6.07 -1.99 -1.41
CA ILE A 115 -7.40 -1.50 -1.02
C ILE A 115 -8.37 -1.62 -2.20
N ALA A 116 -7.95 -1.28 -3.42
CA ALA A 116 -8.78 -1.43 -4.62
C ALA A 116 -9.11 -2.90 -4.91
N VAL A 117 -8.13 -3.79 -4.76
CA VAL A 117 -8.32 -5.25 -4.92
C VAL A 117 -9.26 -5.81 -3.85
N ALA A 118 -9.13 -5.35 -2.61
CA ALA A 118 -9.98 -5.75 -1.49
C ALA A 118 -11.44 -5.29 -1.68
N GLN A 119 -11.65 -4.04 -2.11
CA GLN A 119 -12.98 -3.50 -2.42
C GLN A 119 -13.66 -4.27 -3.55
N ALA A 120 -12.93 -4.58 -4.62
CA ALA A 120 -13.46 -5.39 -5.72
C ALA A 120 -13.86 -6.79 -5.24
N TYR A 121 -13.11 -7.42 -4.34
CA TYR A 121 -13.48 -8.72 -3.78
C TYR A 121 -14.74 -8.66 -2.91
N ILE A 122 -14.87 -7.64 -2.07
CA ILE A 122 -16.05 -7.45 -1.21
C ILE A 122 -17.29 -7.24 -2.10
N SER A 123 -17.18 -6.44 -3.16
CA SER A 123 -18.25 -6.23 -4.13
C SER A 123 -18.68 -7.55 -4.79
N ASP A 124 -17.74 -8.34 -5.30
CA ASP A 124 -18.01 -9.64 -5.92
C ASP A 124 -18.65 -10.63 -4.94
N ALA A 125 -18.28 -10.59 -3.66
CA ALA A 125 -18.85 -11.46 -2.63
C ALA A 125 -20.29 -11.06 -2.26
N THR A 126 -20.57 -9.75 -2.23
CA THR A 126 -21.88 -9.20 -1.88
C THR A 126 -22.90 -9.44 -3.01
N ASP A 127 -22.49 -9.25 -4.28
CA ASP A 127 -23.36 -9.52 -5.44
C ASP A 127 -23.81 -10.98 -5.52
N LYS A 128 -22.96 -11.91 -5.13
CA LYS A 128 -23.31 -13.33 -5.06
C LYS A 128 -24.31 -13.66 -3.95
N ALA A 129 -24.24 -12.94 -2.82
CA ALA A 129 -25.16 -13.12 -1.70
C ALA A 129 -26.57 -12.58 -2.00
N HIS A 130 -26.67 -11.54 -2.85
CA HIS A 130 -27.97 -10.98 -3.26
C HIS A 130 -28.65 -11.72 -4.41
N ARG A 131 -27.97 -12.63 -5.10
CA ARG A 131 -28.52 -13.44 -6.22
C ARG A 131 -28.93 -14.84 -5.79
N ALA A 132 -28.75 -15.22 -4.54
CA ALA A 132 -29.20 -16.49 -3.94
C ALA A 132 -30.46 -16.29 -3.11
#